data_a883323beb2e2449517b8f8285b70058
#
_entry.id   a883323beb2e2449517b8f8285b70058
#
_cell.length_a   1.000
_cell.length_b   1.000
_cell.length_c   1.000
_cell.angle_alpha   90.00
_cell.angle_beta   90.00
_cell.angle_gamma   90.00
#
_symmetry.space_group_name_H-M   'P 1'
#
loop_
_entity.id
_entity.type
_entity.pdbx_description
1 polymer ?
#
loop_
_entity_poly.entity_id
_entity_poly.type
_entity_poly.pdbx_seq_one_letter_code
_entity_poly.pdbx_strand_id
1 'polypeptide(L)'
;MSRRAQAPVRTILPDPKFNNDMLAKFMNVVMKSGKKSAAERIIYGALNRITEKTGKPGGEAIEVLSQALDNVKPVVEVKSRRVGGATYQVPVEVRATRRQTLAMRWVIDAARDRSEKSMAFRLAHELMDAAENRGAAVRKREDTHRMAEANKAFAHYRW
;
A
#
# COMPACT_ATOMS: atom_id res chain seq x y z
N MET A 1 -6.10 19.91 19.07
CA MET A 1 -6.89 18.66 18.93
C MET A 1 -8.24 18.86 19.56
N SER A 2 -9.32 18.43 18.89
CA SER A 2 -10.67 18.49 19.46
C SER A 2 -10.81 17.42 20.56
N ARG A 3 -11.25 17.86 21.75
CA ARG A 3 -11.52 16.95 22.87
C ARG A 3 -12.97 16.40 22.88
N ARG A 4 -13.87 17.00 22.09
CA ARG A 4 -15.31 16.73 22.14
C ARG A 4 -15.82 15.85 21.00
N ALA A 5 -15.15 15.88 19.85
CA ALA A 5 -15.57 15.11 18.67
C ALA A 5 -14.37 14.63 17.86
N GLN A 6 -14.52 13.47 17.23
CA GLN A 6 -13.56 13.00 16.24
C GLN A 6 -13.60 13.92 15.02
N ALA A 7 -12.45 14.22 14.45
CA ALA A 7 -12.39 14.99 13.22
C ALA A 7 -13.18 14.30 12.08
N PRO A 8 -13.96 15.05 11.30
CA PRO A 8 -14.71 14.46 10.19
C PRO A 8 -13.76 13.87 9.14
N VAL A 9 -14.12 12.73 8.61
CA VAL A 9 -13.39 12.10 7.51
C VAL A 9 -13.76 12.84 6.23
N ARG A 10 -12.76 13.42 5.55
CA ARG A 10 -12.97 14.10 4.28
C ARG A 10 -13.30 13.07 3.20
N THR A 11 -14.33 13.34 2.41
CA THR A 11 -14.65 12.56 1.21
C THR A 11 -13.60 12.83 0.13
N ILE A 12 -13.11 11.78 -0.51
CA ILE A 12 -12.18 11.88 -1.62
C ILE A 12 -12.99 11.71 -2.89
N LEU A 13 -12.89 12.69 -3.80
CA LEU A 13 -13.51 12.58 -5.12
C LEU A 13 -12.80 11.50 -5.95
N PRO A 14 -13.54 10.70 -6.70
CA PRO A 14 -12.94 9.71 -7.58
C PRO A 14 -12.04 10.37 -8.64
N ASP A 15 -11.11 9.58 -9.17
CA ASP A 15 -10.22 10.01 -10.23
C ASP A 15 -10.99 10.45 -11.49
N PRO A 16 -10.68 11.63 -12.07
CA PRO A 16 -11.42 12.14 -13.22
C PRO A 16 -11.25 11.31 -14.50
N LYS A 17 -10.16 10.58 -14.65
CA LYS A 17 -9.87 9.81 -15.87
C LYS A 17 -10.53 8.43 -15.86
N PHE A 18 -10.52 7.74 -14.73
CA PHE A 18 -11.04 6.38 -14.57
C PHE A 18 -12.22 6.28 -13.62
N ASN A 19 -12.59 7.40 -12.98
CA ASN A 19 -13.67 7.47 -11.99
C ASN A 19 -13.54 6.41 -10.89
N ASN A 20 -12.32 6.26 -10.34
CA ASN A 20 -11.96 5.23 -9.37
C ASN A 20 -11.49 5.83 -8.04
N ASP A 21 -12.19 5.51 -6.96
CA ASP A 21 -11.89 6.01 -5.61
C ASP A 21 -10.57 5.46 -5.06
N MET A 22 -10.25 4.21 -5.35
CA MET A 22 -9.00 3.58 -4.92
C MET A 22 -7.80 4.27 -5.56
N LEU A 23 -7.90 4.60 -6.85
CA LEU A 23 -6.86 5.32 -7.57
C LEU A 23 -6.65 6.72 -7.00
N ALA A 24 -7.73 7.45 -6.67
CA ALA A 24 -7.66 8.75 -6.02
C ALA A 24 -6.97 8.68 -4.64
N LYS A 25 -7.28 7.68 -3.84
CA LYS A 25 -6.58 7.43 -2.57
C LYS A 25 -5.11 7.12 -2.79
N PHE A 26 -4.79 6.32 -3.78
CA PHE A 26 -3.42 5.98 -4.12
C PHE A 26 -2.59 7.21 -4.53
N MET A 27 -3.16 8.12 -5.33
CA MET A 27 -2.55 9.41 -5.67
C MET A 27 -2.21 10.22 -4.42
N ASN A 28 -3.11 10.27 -3.45
CA ASN A 28 -2.86 10.99 -2.19
C ASN A 28 -1.74 10.35 -1.36
N VAL A 29 -1.57 9.04 -1.41
CA VAL A 29 -0.47 8.35 -0.70
C VAL A 29 0.88 8.55 -1.41
N VAL A 30 0.89 8.60 -2.73
CA VAL A 30 2.10 8.90 -3.54
C VAL A 30 2.56 10.35 -3.35
N MET A 31 1.63 11.26 -3.16
CA MET A 31 1.90 12.70 -3.04
C MET A 31 2.90 13.02 -1.93
N LYS A 32 3.87 13.88 -2.25
CA LYS A 32 4.79 14.50 -1.28
C LYS A 32 4.68 16.02 -1.33
N SER A 33 4.74 16.66 -0.18
CA SER A 33 4.75 18.13 -0.07
C SER A 33 3.58 18.83 -0.75
N GLY A 34 2.42 18.18 -0.82
CA GLY A 34 1.23 18.72 -1.46
C GLY A 34 1.25 18.77 -2.99
N LYS A 35 2.26 18.19 -3.62
CA LYS A 35 2.43 18.20 -5.09
C LYS A 35 1.53 17.16 -5.77
N LYS A 36 0.22 17.39 -5.78
CA LYS A 36 -0.75 16.44 -6.30
C LYS A 36 -0.62 16.21 -7.81
N SER A 37 -0.35 17.25 -8.58
CA SER A 37 -0.16 17.14 -10.03
C SER A 37 1.02 16.23 -10.41
N ALA A 38 2.10 16.27 -9.62
CA ALA A 38 3.24 15.37 -9.80
C ALA A 38 2.85 13.91 -9.49
N ALA A 39 2.07 13.67 -8.43
CA ALA A 39 1.58 12.35 -8.08
C ALA A 39 0.64 11.79 -9.17
N GLU A 40 -0.23 12.60 -9.73
CA GLU A 40 -1.11 12.23 -10.85
C GLU A 40 -0.30 11.80 -12.08
N ARG A 41 0.73 12.56 -12.45
CA ARG A 41 1.62 12.21 -13.57
C ARG A 41 2.34 10.88 -13.35
N ILE A 42 2.81 10.62 -12.14
CA ILE A 42 3.47 9.37 -11.78
C ILE A 42 2.50 8.20 -11.96
N ILE A 43 1.29 8.31 -11.43
CA ILE A 43 0.30 7.23 -11.48
C ILE A 43 -0.19 6.99 -12.90
N TYR A 44 -0.54 8.03 -13.62
CA TYR A 44 -0.95 7.87 -15.03
C TYR A 44 0.17 7.35 -15.91
N GLY A 45 1.40 7.81 -15.68
CA GLY A 45 2.59 7.28 -16.35
C GLY A 45 2.83 5.80 -16.04
N ALA A 46 2.63 5.39 -14.80
CA ALA A 46 2.74 3.99 -14.39
C ALA A 46 1.65 3.12 -15.06
N LEU A 47 0.40 3.56 -15.09
CA LEU A 47 -0.68 2.86 -15.77
C LEU A 47 -0.45 2.75 -17.28
N ASN A 48 0.02 3.81 -17.92
CA ASN A 48 0.39 3.79 -19.33
C ASN A 48 1.51 2.76 -19.60
N ARG A 49 2.52 2.71 -18.74
CA ARG A 49 3.61 1.75 -18.87
C ARG A 49 3.15 0.31 -18.70
N ILE A 50 2.22 0.07 -17.78
CA ILE A 50 1.59 -1.25 -17.62
C ILE A 50 0.82 -1.63 -18.90
N THR A 51 0.05 -0.70 -19.45
CA THR A 51 -0.68 -0.89 -20.71
C THR A 51 0.27 -1.23 -21.87
N GLU A 52 1.38 -0.51 -22.01
CA GLU A 52 2.39 -0.77 -23.05
C GLU A 52 2.99 -2.18 -22.93
N LYS A 53 3.35 -2.58 -21.72
CA LYS A 53 4.01 -3.88 -21.47
C LYS A 53 3.07 -5.08 -21.55
N THR A 54 1.84 -4.91 -21.09
CA THR A 54 0.85 -6.00 -21.05
C THR A 54 0.02 -6.05 -22.33
N GLY A 55 0.02 -4.99 -23.14
CA GLY A 55 -0.84 -4.84 -24.32
C GLY A 55 -2.33 -4.70 -23.96
N LYS A 56 -2.67 -4.47 -22.71
CA LYS A 56 -4.03 -4.36 -22.22
C LYS A 56 -4.50 -2.91 -22.16
N PRO A 57 -5.77 -2.57 -22.46
CA PRO A 57 -6.30 -1.22 -22.37
C PRO A 57 -6.25 -0.67 -20.93
N GLY A 58 -6.32 0.66 -20.79
CA GLY A 58 -6.12 1.34 -19.51
C GLY A 58 -7.02 0.89 -18.36
N GLY A 59 -8.24 0.43 -18.64
CA GLY A 59 -9.13 -0.16 -17.64
C GLY A 59 -8.57 -1.44 -17.01
N GLU A 60 -7.91 -2.28 -17.80
CA GLU A 60 -7.26 -3.50 -17.31
C GLU A 60 -5.97 -3.20 -16.54
N ALA A 61 -5.31 -2.07 -16.80
CA ALA A 61 -4.18 -1.62 -15.99
C ALA A 61 -4.60 -1.31 -14.54
N ILE A 62 -5.82 -0.83 -14.34
CA ILE A 62 -6.40 -0.65 -13.00
C ILE A 62 -6.63 -2.01 -12.31
N GLU A 63 -7.01 -3.03 -13.05
CA GLU A 63 -7.14 -4.39 -12.51
C GLU A 63 -5.78 -4.94 -12.05
N VAL A 64 -4.72 -4.68 -12.81
CA VAL A 64 -3.34 -5.02 -12.38
C VAL A 64 -2.98 -4.30 -11.08
N LEU A 65 -3.30 -3.02 -10.97
CA LEU A 65 -3.10 -2.26 -9.73
C LEU A 65 -3.89 -2.86 -8.57
N SER A 66 -5.16 -3.18 -8.78
CA SER A 66 -6.03 -3.79 -7.76
C SER A 66 -5.49 -5.14 -7.31
N GLN A 67 -5.10 -5.99 -8.25
CA GLN A 67 -4.50 -7.30 -7.96
C GLN A 67 -3.17 -7.16 -7.20
N ALA A 68 -2.33 -6.22 -7.58
CA ALA A 68 -1.08 -5.94 -6.90
C ALA A 68 -1.31 -5.54 -5.43
N LEU A 69 -2.24 -4.62 -5.20
CA LEU A 69 -2.58 -4.19 -3.84
C LEU A 69 -3.17 -5.34 -3.02
N ASP A 70 -4.03 -6.15 -3.60
CA ASP A 70 -4.61 -7.31 -2.91
C ASP A 70 -3.53 -8.32 -2.51
N ASN A 71 -2.53 -8.54 -3.34
CA ASN A 71 -1.40 -9.42 -3.04
C ASN A 71 -0.47 -8.87 -1.94
N VAL A 72 -0.42 -7.57 -1.74
CA VAL A 72 0.44 -6.91 -0.74
C VAL A 72 -0.29 -6.68 0.59
N LYS A 73 -1.62 -6.70 0.63
CA LYS A 73 -2.40 -6.48 1.85
C LYS A 73 -2.01 -7.46 2.97
N PRO A 74 -1.54 -6.98 4.14
CA PRO A 74 -1.27 -7.85 5.27
C PRO A 74 -2.54 -8.18 6.04
N VAL A 75 -2.66 -9.41 6.51
CA VAL A 75 -3.76 -9.85 7.39
C VAL A 75 -3.43 -9.56 8.85
N VAL A 76 -2.15 -9.70 9.21
CA VAL A 76 -1.64 -9.49 10.56
C VAL A 76 -0.41 -8.59 10.52
N GLU A 77 -0.20 -7.86 11.59
CA GLU A 77 1.01 -7.07 11.85
C GLU A 77 1.48 -7.28 13.28
N VAL A 78 2.69 -6.88 13.59
CA VAL A 78 3.19 -6.88 14.97
C VAL A 78 3.23 -5.47 15.51
N LYS A 79 2.77 -5.32 16.76
CA LYS A 79 2.83 -4.07 17.52
C LYS A 79 3.62 -4.27 18.79
N SER A 80 4.47 -3.30 19.10
CA SER A 80 5.21 -3.30 20.35
C SER A 80 4.29 -2.99 21.53
N ARG A 81 4.32 -3.81 22.56
CA ARG A 81 3.63 -3.58 23.83
C ARG A 81 4.59 -3.76 25.00
N ARG A 82 4.53 -2.85 25.93
CA ARG A 82 5.33 -2.91 27.16
C ARG A 82 4.50 -3.60 28.26
N VAL A 83 5.04 -4.70 28.79
CA VAL A 83 4.41 -5.46 29.87
C VAL A 83 5.49 -5.78 30.90
N GLY A 84 5.31 -5.33 32.17
CA GLY A 84 6.26 -5.61 33.25
C GLY A 84 7.70 -5.14 32.99
N GLY A 85 7.86 -4.02 32.27
CA GLY A 85 9.18 -3.47 31.91
C GLY A 85 9.86 -4.10 30.70
N ALA A 86 9.34 -5.20 30.17
CA ALA A 86 9.80 -5.81 28.90
C ALA A 86 8.93 -5.36 27.72
N THR A 87 9.53 -5.25 26.54
CA THR A 87 8.83 -4.91 25.31
C THR A 87 8.61 -6.17 24.48
N TYR A 88 7.35 -6.46 24.17
CA TYR A 88 6.96 -7.61 23.35
C TYR A 88 6.43 -7.15 22.01
N GLN A 89 6.75 -7.91 20.96
CA GLN A 89 6.15 -7.76 19.63
C GLN A 89 4.88 -8.61 19.58
N VAL A 90 3.72 -7.96 19.69
CA VAL A 90 2.42 -8.64 19.78
C VAL A 90 1.78 -8.69 18.41
N PRO A 91 1.43 -9.88 17.87
CA PRO A 91 0.70 -9.99 16.62
C PRO A 91 -0.73 -9.54 16.80
N VAL A 92 -1.22 -8.70 15.90
CA VAL A 92 -2.59 -8.19 15.87
C VAL A 92 -3.16 -8.26 14.47
N GLU A 93 -4.46 -8.54 14.39
CA GLU A 93 -5.18 -8.51 13.12
C GLU A 93 -5.28 -7.08 12.59
N VAL A 94 -5.10 -6.90 11.28
CA VAL A 94 -5.18 -5.61 10.61
C VAL A 94 -6.59 -5.37 10.08
N ARG A 95 -7.20 -4.23 10.41
CA ARG A 95 -8.50 -3.84 9.86
C ARG A 95 -8.42 -3.61 8.36
N ALA A 96 -9.53 -3.85 7.64
CA ALA A 96 -9.59 -3.76 6.17
C ALA A 96 -9.08 -2.42 5.60
N THR A 97 -9.48 -1.29 6.21
CA THR A 97 -9.02 0.04 5.79
C THR A 97 -7.52 0.23 5.96
N ARG A 98 -6.96 -0.29 7.04
CA ARG A 98 -5.52 -0.24 7.29
C ARG A 98 -4.74 -1.18 6.38
N ARG A 99 -5.29 -2.35 6.04
CA ARG A 99 -4.68 -3.28 5.06
C ARG A 99 -4.41 -2.57 3.74
N GLN A 100 -5.41 -1.86 3.23
CA GLN A 100 -5.29 -1.10 1.99
C GLN A 100 -4.24 0.01 2.08
N THR A 101 -4.24 0.76 3.17
CA THR A 101 -3.26 1.83 3.41
C THR A 101 -1.84 1.29 3.50
N LEU A 102 -1.63 0.19 4.22
CA LEU A 102 -0.33 -0.47 4.32
C LEU A 102 0.15 -1.01 2.97
N ALA A 103 -0.75 -1.65 2.21
CA ALA A 103 -0.42 -2.14 0.87
C ALA A 103 0.05 -1.01 -0.04
N MET A 104 -0.68 0.11 -0.10
CA MET A 104 -0.31 1.28 -0.88
C MET A 104 1.05 1.84 -0.47
N ARG A 105 1.28 1.99 0.84
CA ARG A 105 2.54 2.50 1.38
C ARG A 105 3.71 1.59 1.04
N TRP A 106 3.58 0.29 1.23
CA TRP A 106 4.64 -0.66 0.96
C TRP A 106 4.99 -0.76 -0.52
N VAL A 107 3.99 -0.70 -1.40
CA VAL A 107 4.23 -0.65 -2.86
C VAL A 107 5.00 0.61 -3.25
N ILE A 108 4.63 1.76 -2.70
CA ILE A 108 5.29 3.04 -3.00
C ILE A 108 6.73 3.04 -2.48
N ASP A 109 6.95 2.59 -1.26
CA ASP A 109 8.29 2.52 -0.67
C ASP A 109 9.17 1.54 -1.45
N ALA A 110 8.67 0.36 -1.79
CA ALA A 110 9.37 -0.61 -2.63
C ALA A 110 9.70 -0.04 -4.02
N ALA A 111 8.78 0.70 -4.63
CA ALA A 111 9.02 1.35 -5.91
C ALA A 111 10.13 2.41 -5.83
N ARG A 112 10.18 3.18 -4.75
CA ARG A 112 11.24 4.20 -4.55
C ARG A 112 12.63 3.60 -4.46
N ASP A 113 12.76 2.40 -3.95
CA ASP A 113 14.05 1.69 -3.80
C ASP A 113 14.52 1.02 -5.09
N ARG A 114 13.70 1.00 -6.14
CA ARG A 114 14.06 0.42 -7.44
C ARG A 114 15.03 1.32 -8.22
N SER A 115 15.71 0.75 -9.18
CA SER A 115 16.77 1.40 -9.97
C SER A 115 16.34 2.02 -11.30
N GLU A 116 15.08 1.86 -11.71
CA GLU A 116 14.57 2.45 -12.95
C GLU A 116 14.67 4.00 -12.94
N LYS A 117 14.78 4.62 -14.11
CA LYS A 117 15.06 6.06 -14.23
C LYS A 117 13.97 6.96 -13.64
N SER A 118 12.71 6.65 -13.86
CA SER A 118 11.59 7.48 -13.39
C SER A 118 10.75 6.77 -12.35
N MET A 119 10.11 7.55 -11.46
CA MET A 119 9.18 6.99 -10.47
C MET A 119 7.98 6.30 -11.13
N ALA A 120 7.50 6.80 -12.26
CA ALA A 120 6.44 6.15 -13.02
C ALA A 120 6.82 4.73 -13.46
N PHE A 121 8.04 4.54 -13.96
CA PHE A 121 8.55 3.23 -14.36
C PHE A 121 8.81 2.31 -13.15
N ARG A 122 9.38 2.85 -12.08
CA ARG A 122 9.59 2.13 -10.83
C ARG A 122 8.27 1.59 -10.29
N LEU A 123 7.27 2.44 -10.23
CA LEU A 123 5.94 2.08 -9.73
C LEU A 123 5.26 1.06 -10.65
N ALA A 124 5.34 1.23 -11.97
CA ALA A 124 4.78 0.29 -12.93
C ALA A 124 5.38 -1.11 -12.77
N HIS A 125 6.70 -1.21 -12.69
CA HIS A 125 7.38 -2.49 -12.54
C HIS A 125 7.08 -3.16 -11.19
N GLU A 126 7.05 -2.38 -10.10
CA GLU A 126 6.68 -2.93 -8.80
C GLU A 126 5.23 -3.43 -8.77
N LEU A 127 4.30 -2.70 -9.39
CA LEU A 127 2.91 -3.13 -9.50
C LEU A 127 2.75 -4.41 -10.34
N MET A 128 3.47 -4.52 -11.45
CA MET A 128 3.44 -5.73 -12.27
C MET A 128 4.02 -6.94 -11.52
N ASP A 129 5.15 -6.75 -10.84
CA ASP A 129 5.75 -7.80 -10.01
C ASP A 129 4.82 -8.22 -8.87
N ALA A 130 4.22 -7.25 -8.17
CA ALA A 130 3.29 -7.53 -7.09
C ALA A 130 2.00 -8.22 -7.57
N ALA A 131 1.50 -7.90 -8.76
CA ALA A 131 0.36 -8.59 -9.36
C ALA A 131 0.65 -10.07 -9.63
N GLU A 132 1.92 -10.40 -9.92
CA GLU A 132 2.42 -11.78 -10.06
C GLU A 132 2.93 -12.38 -8.73
N ASN A 133 2.61 -11.76 -7.62
CA ASN A 133 3.02 -12.17 -6.27
C ASN A 133 4.54 -12.21 -6.07
N ARG A 134 5.24 -11.27 -6.69
CA ARG A 134 6.70 -11.07 -6.62
C ARG A 134 7.02 -9.63 -6.18
N GLY A 135 8.29 -9.36 -5.95
CA GLY A 135 8.80 -8.03 -5.66
C GLY A 135 8.97 -7.71 -4.18
N ALA A 136 9.53 -6.53 -3.89
CA ALA A 136 9.91 -6.12 -2.55
C ALA A 136 8.68 -5.86 -1.65
N ALA A 137 7.59 -5.34 -2.19
CA ALA A 137 6.36 -5.11 -1.44
C ALA A 137 5.74 -6.43 -0.94
N VAL A 138 5.70 -7.45 -1.79
CA VAL A 138 5.22 -8.79 -1.42
C VAL A 138 6.13 -9.44 -0.37
N ARG A 139 7.45 -9.30 -0.50
CA ARG A 139 8.40 -9.76 0.51
C ARG A 139 8.16 -9.09 1.86
N LYS A 140 7.88 -7.80 1.86
CA LYS A 140 7.55 -7.05 3.08
C LYS A 140 6.32 -7.62 3.77
N ARG A 141 5.29 -7.98 3.02
CA ARG A 141 4.11 -8.68 3.56
C ARG A 141 4.48 -10.03 4.16
N GLU A 142 5.23 -10.84 3.42
CA GLU A 142 5.66 -12.17 3.86
C GLU A 142 6.51 -12.10 5.14
N ASP A 143 7.45 -11.17 5.20
CA ASP A 143 8.28 -10.95 6.39
C ASP A 143 7.44 -10.53 7.60
N THR A 144 6.45 -9.65 7.37
CA THR A 144 5.51 -9.22 8.43
C THR A 144 4.69 -10.40 8.94
N HIS A 145 4.17 -11.24 8.05
CA HIS A 145 3.44 -12.45 8.42
C HIS A 145 4.34 -13.46 9.16
N ARG A 146 5.59 -13.62 8.72
CA ARG A 146 6.58 -14.48 9.39
C ARG A 146 6.89 -13.99 10.79
N MET A 147 7.09 -12.69 10.97
CA MET A 147 7.28 -12.09 12.30
C MET A 147 6.07 -12.30 13.20
N ALA A 148 4.85 -12.13 12.67
CA ALA A 148 3.63 -12.35 13.43
C ALA A 148 3.50 -13.83 13.86
N GLU A 149 3.83 -14.77 13.00
CA GLU A 149 3.83 -16.20 13.33
C GLU A 149 4.90 -16.54 14.37
N ALA A 150 6.12 -16.00 14.26
CA ALA A 150 7.19 -16.19 15.24
C ALA A 150 6.82 -15.66 16.63
N ASN A 151 6.01 -14.60 16.69
CA ASN A 151 5.54 -13.98 17.95
C ASN A 151 4.15 -14.45 18.39
N LYS A 152 3.62 -15.49 17.78
CA LYS A 152 2.27 -16.01 18.05
C LYS A 152 2.03 -16.35 19.53
N ALA A 153 3.04 -16.77 20.25
CA ALA A 153 2.99 -17.06 21.68
C ALA A 153 2.57 -15.82 22.52
N PHE A 154 2.82 -14.61 22.02
CA PHE A 154 2.49 -13.35 22.69
C PHE A 154 1.12 -12.78 22.28
N ALA A 155 0.33 -13.48 21.48
CA ALA A 155 -0.98 -13.03 21.01
C ALA A 155 -1.96 -12.70 22.15
N HIS A 156 -1.83 -13.37 23.29
CA HIS A 156 -2.65 -13.10 24.48
C HIS A 156 -2.35 -11.75 25.15
N TYR A 157 -1.25 -11.07 24.80
CA TYR A 157 -0.93 -9.72 25.28
C TYR A 157 -1.61 -8.61 24.46
N ARG A 158 -2.36 -8.95 23.42
CA ARG A 158 -3.10 -7.95 22.63
C ARG A 158 -4.16 -7.22 23.50
N TRP A 159 -4.43 -5.98 23.15
CA TRP A 159 -5.42 -5.13 23.83
C TRP A 159 -6.58 -4.78 22.93
#